data_2dd4b37b4d2ea7447cd92148a6e98d19
#
_entry.id   2dd4b37b4d2ea7447cd92148a6e98d19
#
_cell.length_a   1.000
_cell.length_b   1.000
_cell.length_c   1.000
_cell.angle_alpha   90.00
_cell.angle_beta   90.00
_cell.angle_gamma   90.00
#
_symmetry.space_group_name_H-M   'P 1'
#
loop_
_entity.id
_entity.type
_entity.pdbx_description
1 polymer ?
#
loop_
_entity_poly.entity_id
_entity_poly.type
_entity_poly.pdbx_seq_one_letter_code
_entity_poly.pdbx_strand_id
1 'polypeptide(L)'
;MGLFDRVFRGSDEMFAKAEAEINAVVAELGESAPMKMPDTAYYLSCIYAYLGKKVTTLGELRDTLADVKAMMTREYKTKDIFTSGVGTAIAAEMIEACKYARNPDPYAGTNYHGHFTDAEVRTLGVPLVTRDIPGFVVMIGPAPTKEEALETVKGYQSRGIFVFLIGGIIDQLIECGMTMNFDVRVVPVGEDIWSVGHIISLVVRAAFIFGAVQPGDYDGHIDYSFHRIFAFVNAYAPVPDITVACGAGAIQLGFPVITNDTDDMWAVPKSLIINENTQDWIETSLEARDIKIKVTNIDIPVAFSNAFEGEIIRKNDTQIEIDGSRVDCCEFCRTEEAQNIEDHAIILDGPDFDEFEPGSKICLTITLEVAGKSWQTDFEPVVERKFHNFLNCIEGVMHTGQRDMIRVRVSKSAFEAGFRARHLGEVLYAKVKGEYETVVDKCQVRICTRPEGCKEIRAKANEAFVARDARLKSMTDESVDKFYTCILCQAFSPSHVCIVTPERLGLCGAVSWLDAKATNELDPNGPCQIVPKDRCLDERLGAYEDVNEAVSKYSHGALERVTLYSILEDPMTSCGCFECICGIEPMSNGVVITNREHVGMTPLGMSFSEMASMTGGGVQTPGFMGHGKSGR
;
A
#
# COMPACT_ATOMS: atom_id res chain seq x y z
N MET A 1 23.59 34.87 -0.31
CA MET A 1 22.13 34.73 -0.51
C MET A 1 21.66 33.69 0.47
N GLY A 2 20.53 33.88 1.13
CA GLY A 2 20.08 32.93 2.13
C GLY A 2 19.05 31.94 1.57
N LEU A 3 18.71 30.93 2.34
CA LEU A 3 17.71 29.90 2.01
C LEU A 3 16.38 30.52 1.53
N PHE A 4 15.93 31.63 2.10
CA PHE A 4 14.73 32.36 1.64
C PHE A 4 14.84 32.76 0.17
N ASP A 5 16.00 33.33 -0.22
CA ASP A 5 16.20 33.79 -1.62
C ASP A 5 16.23 32.61 -2.58
N ARG A 6 16.80 31.47 -2.18
CA ARG A 6 16.80 30.24 -2.99
C ARG A 6 15.37 29.71 -3.18
N VAL A 7 14.57 29.62 -2.09
CA VAL A 7 13.16 29.20 -2.17
C VAL A 7 12.36 30.12 -3.08
N PHE A 8 12.52 31.44 -2.93
CA PHE A 8 11.75 32.39 -3.74
C PHE A 8 12.13 32.36 -5.22
N ARG A 9 13.43 32.27 -5.56
CA ARG A 9 13.87 32.12 -6.95
C ARG A 9 13.37 30.81 -7.56
N GLY A 10 13.48 29.70 -6.84
CA GLY A 10 13.00 28.40 -7.30
C GLY A 10 11.48 28.37 -7.50
N SER A 11 10.73 29.02 -6.59
CA SER A 11 9.29 29.21 -6.75
C SER A 11 8.95 30.02 -8.00
N ASP A 12 9.64 31.16 -8.21
CA ASP A 12 9.45 31.99 -9.40
C ASP A 12 9.75 31.23 -10.69
N GLU A 13 10.81 30.42 -10.70
CA GLU A 13 11.16 29.59 -11.83
C GLU A 13 10.07 28.56 -12.15
N MET A 14 9.55 27.86 -11.13
CA MET A 14 8.47 26.90 -11.31
C MET A 14 7.20 27.55 -11.83
N PHE A 15 6.81 28.71 -11.26
CA PHE A 15 5.64 29.44 -11.73
C PHE A 15 5.78 29.97 -13.16
N ALA A 16 6.98 30.42 -13.56
CA ALA A 16 7.24 30.83 -14.94
C ALA A 16 7.10 29.66 -15.93
N LYS A 17 7.61 28.48 -15.54
CA LYS A 17 7.44 27.25 -16.34
C LYS A 17 5.97 26.83 -16.43
N ALA A 18 5.24 26.85 -15.31
CA ALA A 18 3.81 26.50 -15.30
C ALA A 18 2.98 27.46 -16.17
N GLU A 19 3.22 28.76 -16.05
CA GLU A 19 2.53 29.76 -16.86
C GLU A 19 2.81 29.59 -18.38
N ALA A 20 4.07 29.33 -18.73
CA ALA A 20 4.45 29.09 -20.11
C ALA A 20 3.78 27.82 -20.67
N GLU A 21 3.77 26.75 -19.90
CA GLU A 21 3.20 25.44 -20.28
C GLU A 21 1.67 25.51 -20.42
N ILE A 22 0.99 26.14 -19.45
CA ILE A 22 -0.47 26.33 -19.49
C ILE A 22 -0.87 27.19 -20.70
N ASN A 23 -0.17 28.30 -20.93
CA ASN A 23 -0.46 29.15 -22.08
C ASN A 23 -0.24 28.44 -23.43
N ALA A 24 0.80 27.61 -23.52
CA ALA A 24 1.06 26.82 -24.73
C ALA A 24 -0.06 25.79 -24.98
N VAL A 25 -0.48 25.06 -23.96
CA VAL A 25 -1.53 24.04 -24.12
C VAL A 25 -2.91 24.67 -24.35
N VAL A 26 -3.20 25.82 -23.73
CA VAL A 26 -4.42 26.60 -24.02
C VAL A 26 -4.44 27.09 -25.46
N ALA A 27 -3.30 27.57 -25.98
CA ALA A 27 -3.20 28.00 -27.37
C ALA A 27 -3.38 26.85 -28.37
N GLU A 28 -2.97 25.63 -27.99
CA GLU A 28 -3.07 24.42 -28.80
C GLU A 28 -4.48 23.81 -28.79
N LEU A 29 -5.08 23.65 -27.60
CA LEU A 29 -6.32 22.88 -27.38
C LEU A 29 -7.56 23.77 -27.13
N GLY A 30 -7.37 25.03 -26.75
CA GLY A 30 -8.43 25.96 -26.36
C GLY A 30 -8.78 25.94 -24.86
N GLU A 31 -9.33 27.05 -24.38
CA GLU A 31 -9.69 27.21 -22.94
C GLU A 31 -10.75 26.23 -22.44
N SER A 32 -11.67 25.80 -23.32
CA SER A 32 -12.72 24.85 -22.98
C SER A 32 -12.30 23.38 -23.01
N ALA A 33 -11.05 23.09 -23.37
CA ALA A 33 -10.54 21.73 -23.40
C ALA A 33 -10.61 21.12 -21.98
N PRO A 34 -11.07 19.85 -21.86
CA PRO A 34 -11.27 19.22 -20.57
C PRO A 34 -9.94 18.92 -19.89
N MET A 35 -9.89 19.19 -18.58
CA MET A 35 -8.78 18.83 -17.71
C MET A 35 -9.12 17.55 -16.97
N LYS A 36 -8.38 16.47 -17.24
CA LYS A 36 -8.61 15.16 -16.64
C LYS A 36 -7.31 14.37 -16.55
N MET A 37 -7.09 13.73 -15.42
CA MET A 37 -6.00 12.79 -15.22
C MET A 37 -6.52 11.34 -15.32
N PRO A 38 -5.70 10.38 -15.78
CA PRO A 38 -6.15 9.00 -15.96
C PRO A 38 -6.55 8.37 -14.63
N ASP A 39 -7.61 7.58 -14.66
CA ASP A 39 -8.10 6.70 -13.59
C ASP A 39 -7.99 7.28 -12.18
N THR A 40 -8.51 8.50 -12.01
CA THR A 40 -8.60 9.16 -10.72
C THR A 40 -9.87 10.00 -10.60
N ALA A 41 -10.51 9.97 -9.41
CA ALA A 41 -11.63 10.83 -9.06
C ALA A 41 -11.15 12.22 -8.57
N TYR A 42 -9.92 12.30 -8.08
CA TYR A 42 -9.34 13.48 -7.41
C TYR A 42 -8.12 14.04 -8.16
N TYR A 43 -8.24 14.22 -9.46
CA TYR A 43 -7.16 14.86 -10.25
C TYR A 43 -6.98 16.33 -9.84
N LEU A 44 -5.77 16.88 -10.05
CA LEU A 44 -5.35 18.19 -9.52
C LEU A 44 -5.62 18.28 -8.01
N SER A 45 -5.20 17.25 -7.32
CA SER A 45 -5.54 17.01 -5.92
C SER A 45 -5.01 18.08 -4.98
N CYS A 46 -3.83 18.67 -5.27
CA CYS A 46 -3.30 19.76 -4.46
C CYS A 46 -4.19 21.01 -4.54
N ILE A 47 -4.67 21.35 -5.73
CA ILE A 47 -5.62 22.44 -5.91
C ILE A 47 -6.92 22.16 -5.15
N TYR A 48 -7.43 20.95 -5.28
CA TYR A 48 -8.67 20.54 -4.61
C TYR A 48 -8.54 20.53 -3.09
N ALA A 49 -7.38 20.07 -2.58
CA ALA A 49 -7.09 20.05 -1.16
C ALA A 49 -6.97 21.44 -0.56
N TYR A 50 -6.23 22.32 -1.21
CA TYR A 50 -5.86 23.60 -0.61
C TYR A 50 -6.83 24.72 -0.94
N LEU A 51 -7.44 24.72 -2.13
CA LEU A 51 -8.36 25.77 -2.57
C LEU A 51 -9.84 25.33 -2.55
N GLY A 52 -10.12 24.05 -2.36
CA GLY A 52 -11.48 23.49 -2.48
C GLY A 52 -12.05 23.56 -3.90
N LYS A 53 -11.21 23.86 -4.91
CA LYS A 53 -11.62 24.06 -6.30
C LYS A 53 -11.45 22.79 -7.12
N LYS A 54 -12.49 22.36 -7.81
CA LYS A 54 -12.41 21.32 -8.83
C LYS A 54 -12.23 22.02 -10.19
N VAL A 55 -11.02 21.91 -10.75
CA VAL A 55 -10.68 22.46 -12.07
C VAL A 55 -11.09 21.46 -13.14
N THR A 56 -11.89 21.87 -14.12
CA THR A 56 -12.43 20.99 -15.16
C THR A 56 -11.97 21.34 -16.57
N THR A 57 -11.43 22.55 -16.78
CA THR A 57 -10.97 23.04 -18.08
C THR A 57 -9.59 23.70 -18.00
N LEU A 58 -8.91 23.80 -19.13
CA LEU A 58 -7.62 24.50 -19.23
C LEU A 58 -7.72 26.00 -18.90
N GLY A 59 -8.85 26.64 -19.22
CA GLY A 59 -9.10 28.04 -18.86
C GLY A 59 -9.17 28.22 -17.34
N GLU A 60 -9.89 27.34 -16.65
CA GLU A 60 -9.96 27.33 -15.18
C GLU A 60 -8.60 27.03 -14.55
N LEU A 61 -7.77 26.15 -15.17
CA LEU A 61 -6.42 25.87 -14.72
C LEU A 61 -5.54 27.12 -14.76
N ARG A 62 -5.59 27.87 -15.87
CA ARG A 62 -4.86 29.14 -16.03
C ARG A 62 -5.27 30.16 -14.97
N ASP A 63 -6.56 30.35 -14.77
CA ASP A 63 -7.08 31.31 -13.80
C ASP A 63 -6.70 30.92 -12.36
N THR A 64 -6.71 29.61 -12.06
CA THR A 64 -6.29 29.07 -10.75
C THR A 64 -4.81 29.31 -10.46
N LEU A 65 -3.94 29.34 -11.47
CA LEU A 65 -2.52 29.68 -11.28
C LEU A 65 -2.34 31.07 -10.67
N ALA A 66 -3.17 32.04 -11.07
CA ALA A 66 -3.16 33.40 -10.49
C ALA A 66 -3.58 33.38 -9.01
N ASP A 67 -4.60 32.59 -8.64
CA ASP A 67 -5.01 32.44 -7.25
C ASP A 67 -3.90 31.85 -6.38
N VAL A 68 -3.19 30.84 -6.89
CA VAL A 68 -2.05 30.23 -6.18
C VAL A 68 -0.92 31.23 -5.98
N LYS A 69 -0.60 32.03 -7.02
CA LYS A 69 0.39 33.11 -6.88
C LYS A 69 -0.01 34.12 -5.78
N ALA A 70 -1.30 34.44 -5.69
CA ALA A 70 -1.80 35.40 -4.67
C ALA A 70 -1.71 34.87 -3.22
N MET A 71 -1.61 33.56 -3.01
CA MET A 71 -1.41 32.98 -1.66
C MET A 71 0.00 33.19 -1.13
N MET A 72 0.99 33.42 -1.99
CA MET A 72 2.39 33.54 -1.60
C MET A 72 2.69 34.95 -1.09
N THR A 73 3.33 35.04 0.07
CA THR A 73 3.86 36.29 0.63
C THR A 73 5.39 36.24 0.68
N ARG A 74 6.04 37.41 0.67
CA ARG A 74 7.50 37.55 0.65
C ARG A 74 7.97 38.58 1.68
N GLU A 75 7.52 38.40 2.89
CA GLU A 75 7.88 39.26 4.02
C GLU A 75 9.11 38.73 4.79
N TYR A 76 9.79 37.70 4.26
CA TYR A 76 10.92 37.01 4.87
C TYR A 76 10.58 36.40 6.25
N LYS A 77 9.34 35.95 6.42
CA LYS A 77 8.87 35.19 7.56
C LYS A 77 8.92 33.70 7.25
N THR A 78 9.11 32.87 8.26
CA THR A 78 9.17 31.39 8.10
C THR A 78 7.98 30.84 7.33
N LYS A 79 6.75 31.33 7.57
CA LYS A 79 5.57 30.94 6.82
C LYS A 79 5.67 31.17 5.31
N ASP A 80 6.44 32.18 4.87
CA ASP A 80 6.56 32.53 3.46
C ASP A 80 7.35 31.47 2.68
N ILE A 81 8.32 30.81 3.33
CA ILE A 81 9.03 29.66 2.77
C ILE A 81 8.02 28.54 2.46
N PHE A 82 7.17 28.23 3.44
CA PHE A 82 6.23 27.13 3.33
C PHE A 82 5.11 27.41 2.34
N THR A 83 4.53 28.61 2.33
CA THR A 83 3.51 28.99 1.35
C THR A 83 4.08 29.02 -0.07
N SER A 84 5.33 29.48 -0.24
CA SER A 84 6.03 29.41 -1.52
C SER A 84 6.31 27.97 -1.94
N GLY A 85 6.71 27.11 -1.00
CA GLY A 85 6.94 25.69 -1.25
C GLY A 85 5.68 24.95 -1.70
N VAL A 86 4.54 25.17 -1.02
CA VAL A 86 3.25 24.60 -1.40
C VAL A 86 2.80 25.12 -2.76
N GLY A 87 2.92 26.43 -3.01
CA GLY A 87 2.63 27.01 -4.31
C GLY A 87 3.49 26.39 -5.43
N THR A 88 4.77 26.15 -5.16
CA THR A 88 5.68 25.46 -6.10
C THR A 88 5.21 24.04 -6.39
N ALA A 89 4.74 23.30 -5.39
CA ALA A 89 4.19 21.95 -5.54
C ALA A 89 2.92 21.93 -6.40
N ILE A 90 2.03 22.89 -6.19
CA ILE A 90 0.82 23.06 -7.02
C ILE A 90 1.19 23.40 -8.46
N ALA A 91 2.15 24.30 -8.67
CA ALA A 91 2.63 24.64 -10.01
C ALA A 91 3.25 23.43 -10.75
N ALA A 92 3.98 22.57 -10.02
CA ALA A 92 4.50 21.30 -10.55
C ALA A 92 3.36 20.36 -10.98
N GLU A 93 2.31 20.20 -10.16
CA GLU A 93 1.11 19.40 -10.52
C GLU A 93 0.45 19.95 -11.78
N MET A 94 0.36 21.28 -11.94
CA MET A 94 -0.21 21.91 -13.13
C MET A 94 0.61 21.64 -14.41
N ILE A 95 1.94 21.66 -14.32
CA ILE A 95 2.83 21.34 -15.46
C ILE A 95 2.57 19.90 -15.92
N GLU A 96 2.55 18.96 -14.99
CA GLU A 96 2.28 17.55 -15.32
C GLU A 96 0.88 17.36 -15.90
N ALA A 97 -0.12 18.02 -15.36
CA ALA A 97 -1.49 17.97 -15.87
C ALA A 97 -1.60 18.46 -17.33
N CYS A 98 -0.81 19.46 -17.73
CA CYS A 98 -0.73 19.91 -19.11
C CYS A 98 -0.22 18.84 -20.08
N LYS A 99 0.70 17.97 -19.64
CA LYS A 99 1.16 16.84 -20.46
C LYS A 99 -0.01 15.87 -20.75
N TYR A 100 -0.81 15.56 -19.71
CA TYR A 100 -1.98 14.67 -19.85
C TYR A 100 -3.12 15.30 -20.65
N ALA A 101 -3.25 16.63 -20.67
CA ALA A 101 -4.21 17.29 -21.54
C ALA A 101 -3.86 17.11 -23.04
N ARG A 102 -2.57 17.08 -23.39
CA ARG A 102 -2.12 16.81 -24.76
C ARG A 102 -2.13 15.35 -25.15
N ASN A 103 -1.78 14.48 -24.23
CA ASN A 103 -1.66 13.04 -24.45
C ASN A 103 -2.17 12.28 -23.22
N PRO A 104 -3.16 11.38 -23.33
CA PRO A 104 -3.65 10.61 -22.18
C PRO A 104 -2.60 9.67 -21.57
N ASP A 105 -1.53 9.34 -22.28
CA ASP A 105 -0.42 8.52 -21.82
C ASP A 105 0.93 9.14 -22.23
N PRO A 106 1.35 10.24 -21.56
CA PRO A 106 2.53 11.00 -21.98
C PRO A 106 3.86 10.28 -21.69
N TYR A 107 3.83 9.24 -20.88
CA TYR A 107 5.00 8.45 -20.49
C TYR A 107 5.10 7.09 -21.19
N ALA A 108 4.18 6.79 -22.13
CA ALA A 108 4.20 5.57 -22.92
C ALA A 108 5.54 5.39 -23.66
N GLY A 109 6.14 4.21 -23.48
CA GLY A 109 7.43 3.88 -24.12
C GLY A 109 8.66 4.50 -23.44
N THR A 110 8.50 5.19 -22.32
CA THR A 110 9.60 5.65 -21.45
C THR A 110 9.84 4.68 -20.29
N ASN A 111 10.89 4.95 -19.52
CA ASN A 111 11.14 4.25 -18.26
C ASN A 111 10.43 4.91 -17.06
N TYR A 112 9.70 6.01 -17.28
CA TYR A 112 9.07 6.77 -16.21
C TYR A 112 7.64 6.31 -15.96
N HIS A 113 7.24 6.31 -14.70
CA HIS A 113 5.89 5.94 -14.28
C HIS A 113 4.88 7.07 -14.51
N GLY A 114 5.27 8.30 -14.20
CA GLY A 114 4.38 9.45 -14.26
C GLY A 114 3.29 9.44 -13.19
N HIS A 115 2.04 9.64 -13.60
CA HIS A 115 0.89 9.73 -12.71
C HIS A 115 0.56 8.39 -12.03
N PHE A 116 0.33 8.44 -10.72
CA PHE A 116 -0.18 7.31 -9.94
C PHE A 116 -1.71 7.32 -9.95
N THR A 117 -2.30 6.23 -10.38
CA THR A 117 -3.76 6.05 -10.39
C THR A 117 -4.33 5.88 -8.98
N ASP A 118 -5.63 6.11 -8.81
CA ASP A 118 -6.31 5.85 -7.54
C ASP A 118 -6.27 4.35 -7.18
N ALA A 119 -6.20 3.46 -8.17
CA ALA A 119 -6.03 2.02 -7.94
C ALA A 119 -4.68 1.69 -7.30
N GLU A 120 -3.60 2.35 -7.74
CA GLU A 120 -2.26 2.21 -7.14
C GLU A 120 -2.22 2.77 -5.72
N VAL A 121 -2.83 3.94 -5.47
CA VAL A 121 -2.94 4.47 -4.09
C VAL A 121 -3.65 3.49 -3.18
N ARG A 122 -4.74 2.84 -3.65
CA ARG A 122 -5.46 1.82 -2.88
C ARG A 122 -4.63 0.55 -2.68
N THR A 123 -3.81 0.18 -3.66
CA THR A 123 -2.90 -0.97 -3.53
C THR A 123 -1.87 -0.73 -2.44
N LEU A 124 -1.34 0.49 -2.32
CA LEU A 124 -0.44 0.89 -1.23
C LEU A 124 -1.15 0.89 0.13
N GLY A 125 -2.47 1.09 0.17
CA GLY A 125 -3.23 1.15 1.42
C GLY A 125 -3.14 -0.14 2.23
N VAL A 126 -3.17 -1.31 1.60
CA VAL A 126 -3.08 -2.61 2.31
C VAL A 126 -1.72 -2.77 3.03
N PRO A 127 -0.57 -2.59 2.37
CA PRO A 127 0.72 -2.61 3.03
C PRO A 127 0.88 -1.54 4.12
N LEU A 128 0.28 -0.37 3.96
CA LEU A 128 0.30 0.68 4.98
C LEU A 128 -0.50 0.26 6.23
N VAL A 129 -1.64 -0.40 6.05
CA VAL A 129 -2.46 -0.93 7.14
C VAL A 129 -1.73 -2.05 7.90
N THR A 130 -1.08 -2.95 7.18
CA THR A 130 -0.30 -4.06 7.75
C THR A 130 1.04 -3.61 8.30
N ARG A 131 1.44 -2.35 8.06
CA ARG A 131 2.74 -1.77 8.39
C ARG A 131 3.89 -2.40 7.61
N ASP A 132 3.60 -2.96 6.45
CA ASP A 132 4.60 -3.55 5.55
C ASP A 132 5.33 -2.48 4.73
N ILE A 133 4.81 -1.25 4.70
CA ILE A 133 5.52 -0.05 4.22
C ILE A 133 5.73 0.87 5.42
N PRO A 134 6.95 0.95 5.97
CA PRO A 134 7.25 1.84 7.09
C PRO A 134 7.35 3.31 6.66
N GLY A 135 7.46 3.59 5.36
CA GLY A 135 7.52 4.95 4.83
C GLY A 135 7.95 5.02 3.38
N PHE A 136 8.05 6.25 2.87
CA PHE A 136 8.53 6.57 1.53
C PHE A 136 9.80 7.40 1.58
N VAL A 137 10.65 7.26 0.56
CA VAL A 137 11.72 8.20 0.28
C VAL A 137 11.58 8.73 -1.14
N VAL A 138 11.78 10.02 -1.32
CA VAL A 138 11.94 10.66 -2.64
C VAL A 138 13.41 10.96 -2.83
N MET A 139 14.05 10.34 -3.79
CA MET A 139 15.47 10.56 -4.08
C MET A 139 15.60 11.41 -5.34
N ILE A 140 16.30 12.54 -5.21
CA ILE A 140 16.49 13.52 -6.27
C ILE A 140 17.98 13.66 -6.55
N GLY A 141 18.38 13.45 -7.78
CA GLY A 141 19.78 13.53 -8.06
C GLY A 141 20.13 13.45 -9.51
N PRO A 142 21.43 13.44 -9.82
CA PRO A 142 22.28 12.24 -9.68
C PRO A 142 22.98 12.14 -8.33
N ALA A 143 23.24 10.91 -7.88
CA ALA A 143 24.15 10.63 -6.79
C ALA A 143 25.62 10.87 -7.23
N PRO A 144 26.59 11.01 -6.31
CA PRO A 144 27.99 11.18 -6.66
C PRO A 144 28.54 10.08 -7.56
N THR A 145 28.12 8.83 -7.35
CA THR A 145 28.41 7.69 -8.21
C THR A 145 27.17 6.79 -8.36
N LYS A 146 27.14 5.99 -9.41
CA LYS A 146 26.04 5.03 -9.62
C LYS A 146 26.06 3.87 -8.63
N GLU A 147 27.23 3.51 -8.13
CA GLU A 147 27.41 2.50 -7.09
C GLU A 147 26.76 2.99 -5.78
N GLU A 148 26.98 4.26 -5.42
CA GLU A 148 26.36 4.88 -4.25
C GLU A 148 24.84 4.99 -4.41
N ALA A 149 24.35 5.38 -5.60
CA ALA A 149 22.93 5.39 -5.92
C ALA A 149 22.30 4.00 -5.66
N LEU A 150 22.95 2.94 -6.19
CA LEU A 150 22.49 1.56 -6.06
C LEU A 150 22.48 1.10 -4.60
N GLU A 151 23.57 1.37 -3.87
CA GLU A 151 23.70 0.99 -2.45
C GLU A 151 22.64 1.66 -1.59
N THR A 152 22.42 2.97 -1.77
CA THR A 152 21.43 3.73 -1.01
C THR A 152 20.01 3.25 -1.32
N VAL A 153 19.66 3.05 -2.59
CA VAL A 153 18.32 2.58 -2.98
C VAL A 153 18.06 1.17 -2.46
N LYS A 154 19.02 0.24 -2.60
CA LYS A 154 18.92 -1.11 -2.02
C LYS A 154 18.84 -1.09 -0.50
N GLY A 155 19.52 -0.16 0.14
CA GLY A 155 19.47 0.04 1.58
C GLY A 155 18.08 0.44 2.07
N TYR A 156 17.37 1.32 1.36
CA TYR A 156 15.97 1.62 1.64
C TYR A 156 15.05 0.43 1.32
N GLN A 157 15.25 -0.20 0.17
CA GLN A 157 14.47 -1.36 -0.27
C GLN A 157 14.56 -2.52 0.74
N SER A 158 15.76 -2.81 1.26
CA SER A 158 15.96 -3.86 2.27
C SER A 158 15.21 -3.61 3.59
N ARG A 159 14.82 -2.37 3.83
CA ARG A 159 14.01 -1.94 4.99
C ARG A 159 12.51 -1.86 4.67
N GLY A 160 12.10 -2.24 3.45
CA GLY A 160 10.72 -2.16 2.98
C GLY A 160 10.23 -0.74 2.67
N ILE A 161 11.13 0.25 2.65
CA ILE A 161 10.77 1.65 2.34
C ILE A 161 10.52 1.78 0.84
N PHE A 162 9.42 2.41 0.49
CA PHE A 162 9.07 2.70 -0.90
C PHE A 162 9.96 3.83 -1.44
N VAL A 163 10.55 3.66 -2.62
CA VAL A 163 11.50 4.61 -3.19
C VAL A 163 10.93 5.24 -4.45
N PHE A 164 10.77 6.56 -4.44
CA PHE A 164 10.48 7.35 -5.62
C PHE A 164 11.76 8.03 -6.11
N LEU A 165 12.00 7.98 -7.43
CA LEU A 165 13.21 8.49 -8.06
C LEU A 165 12.87 9.63 -9.02
N ILE A 166 13.66 10.70 -8.96
CA ILE A 166 13.56 11.85 -9.87
C ILE A 166 14.94 12.26 -10.37
N GLY A 167 15.05 12.50 -11.68
CA GLY A 167 16.25 13.02 -12.31
C GLY A 167 17.32 11.97 -12.57
N GLY A 168 18.58 12.40 -12.67
CA GLY A 168 19.72 11.60 -13.16
C GLY A 168 20.04 10.34 -12.35
N ILE A 169 19.53 10.17 -11.15
CA ILE A 169 19.67 8.93 -10.38
C ILE A 169 19.01 7.75 -11.11
N ILE A 170 17.97 7.99 -11.89
CA ILE A 170 17.26 6.96 -12.66
C ILE A 170 18.19 6.33 -13.69
N ASP A 171 18.92 7.14 -14.47
CA ASP A 171 19.88 6.66 -15.48
C ASP A 171 21.01 5.88 -14.82
N GLN A 172 21.51 6.34 -13.68
CA GLN A 172 22.55 5.63 -12.91
C GLN A 172 22.11 4.22 -12.50
N LEU A 173 20.85 4.06 -12.07
CA LEU A 173 20.30 2.75 -11.67
C LEU A 173 20.00 1.86 -12.88
N ILE A 174 19.59 2.43 -14.01
CA ILE A 174 19.45 1.70 -15.28
C ILE A 174 20.81 1.12 -15.71
N GLU A 175 21.89 1.91 -15.63
CA GLU A 175 23.23 1.44 -15.93
C GLU A 175 23.70 0.31 -15.01
N CYS A 176 23.24 0.29 -13.76
CA CYS A 176 23.49 -0.79 -12.82
C CYS A 176 22.61 -2.03 -13.04
N GLY A 177 21.66 -1.99 -13.99
CA GLY A 177 20.74 -3.08 -14.27
C GLY A 177 19.69 -3.29 -13.17
N MET A 178 19.38 -2.25 -12.36
CA MET A 178 18.40 -2.37 -11.29
C MET A 178 16.98 -2.46 -11.86
N THR A 179 16.19 -3.41 -11.35
CA THR A 179 14.76 -3.47 -11.64
C THR A 179 14.06 -2.35 -10.89
N MET A 180 13.31 -1.52 -11.62
CA MET A 180 12.57 -0.38 -11.08
C MET A 180 11.15 -0.41 -11.63
N ASN A 181 10.18 -0.61 -10.78
CA ASN A 181 8.75 -0.51 -11.06
C ASN A 181 7.96 -0.48 -9.74
N PHE A 182 6.65 -0.38 -9.84
CA PHE A 182 5.76 -0.33 -8.69
C PHE A 182 5.79 -1.63 -7.87
N ASP A 183 5.94 -2.80 -8.53
CA ASP A 183 5.88 -4.11 -7.86
C ASP A 183 7.08 -4.34 -6.92
N VAL A 184 8.26 -3.80 -7.26
CA VAL A 184 9.45 -3.86 -6.38
C VAL A 184 9.65 -2.58 -5.55
N ARG A 185 8.64 -1.70 -5.53
CA ARG A 185 8.59 -0.48 -4.72
C ARG A 185 9.78 0.48 -4.92
N VAL A 186 10.33 0.48 -6.11
CA VAL A 186 11.35 1.43 -6.58
C VAL A 186 10.86 2.02 -7.90
N VAL A 187 10.36 3.25 -7.87
CA VAL A 187 9.60 3.82 -8.99
C VAL A 187 10.30 5.03 -9.57
N PRO A 188 10.74 4.96 -10.83
CA PRO A 188 11.25 6.12 -11.57
C PRO A 188 10.06 7.00 -11.99
N VAL A 189 9.91 8.18 -11.35
CA VAL A 189 8.73 9.05 -11.55
C VAL A 189 8.89 9.90 -12.79
N GLY A 190 10.03 10.54 -12.98
CA GLY A 190 10.31 11.38 -14.12
C GLY A 190 11.70 12.02 -14.08
N GLU A 191 12.09 12.61 -15.19
CA GLU A 191 13.41 13.24 -15.36
C GLU A 191 13.48 14.60 -14.65
N ASP A 192 12.42 15.39 -14.79
CA ASP A 192 12.37 16.77 -14.33
C ASP A 192 11.86 16.87 -12.88
N ILE A 193 12.31 17.91 -12.16
CA ILE A 193 11.90 18.15 -10.77
C ILE A 193 10.38 18.36 -10.61
N TRP A 194 9.68 18.90 -11.60
CA TRP A 194 8.22 19.06 -11.51
C TRP A 194 7.47 17.73 -11.51
N SER A 195 8.11 16.62 -11.86
CA SER A 195 7.54 15.26 -11.66
C SER A 195 7.25 14.95 -10.18
N VAL A 196 7.82 15.70 -9.24
CA VAL A 196 7.45 15.66 -7.81
C VAL A 196 5.95 15.92 -7.60
N GLY A 197 5.30 16.65 -8.55
CA GLY A 197 3.86 16.87 -8.54
C GLY A 197 3.05 15.57 -8.50
N HIS A 198 3.51 14.50 -9.13
CA HIS A 198 2.87 13.19 -9.08
C HIS A 198 2.93 12.55 -7.69
N ILE A 199 4.08 12.69 -7.00
CA ILE A 199 4.27 12.14 -5.64
C ILE A 199 3.42 12.91 -4.63
N ILE A 200 3.44 14.24 -4.71
CA ILE A 200 2.64 15.09 -3.83
C ILE A 200 1.15 14.85 -4.07
N SER A 201 0.74 14.74 -5.33
CA SER A 201 -0.64 14.38 -5.70
C SER A 201 -1.03 13.02 -5.12
N LEU A 202 -0.18 12.00 -5.16
CA LEU A 202 -0.42 10.70 -4.54
C LEU A 202 -0.65 10.83 -3.03
N VAL A 203 0.22 11.57 -2.33
CA VAL A 203 0.12 11.81 -0.88
C VAL A 203 -1.17 12.52 -0.51
N VAL A 204 -1.50 13.58 -1.22
CA VAL A 204 -2.72 14.38 -0.98
C VAL A 204 -3.98 13.56 -1.29
N ARG A 205 -3.99 12.80 -2.39
CA ARG A 205 -5.12 11.93 -2.73
C ARG A 205 -5.36 10.82 -1.73
N ALA A 206 -4.31 10.32 -1.10
CA ALA A 206 -4.47 9.32 -0.05
C ALA A 206 -5.43 9.81 1.05
N ALA A 207 -5.33 11.07 1.46
CA ALA A 207 -6.24 11.65 2.45
C ALA A 207 -7.70 11.66 1.99
N PHE A 208 -7.96 11.92 0.71
CA PHE A 208 -9.31 11.85 0.14
C PHE A 208 -9.81 10.42 0.00
N ILE A 209 -9.00 9.54 -0.58
CA ILE A 209 -9.35 8.13 -0.86
C ILE A 209 -9.69 7.39 0.43
N PHE A 210 -8.96 7.67 1.51
CA PHE A 210 -9.19 7.06 2.82
C PHE A 210 -10.14 7.87 3.72
N GLY A 211 -10.77 8.91 3.16
CA GLY A 211 -11.83 9.69 3.80
C GLY A 211 -11.40 10.41 5.07
N ALA A 212 -10.14 10.79 5.15
CA ALA A 212 -9.57 11.44 6.33
C ALA A 212 -9.80 12.95 6.35
N VAL A 213 -9.95 13.56 5.17
CA VAL A 213 -9.96 15.03 5.02
C VAL A 213 -10.96 15.44 3.92
N GLN A 214 -11.52 16.62 4.07
CA GLN A 214 -12.43 17.22 3.08
C GLN A 214 -11.71 18.21 2.15
N PRO A 215 -12.23 18.44 0.93
CA PRO A 215 -11.69 19.45 0.02
C PRO A 215 -11.68 20.85 0.66
N GLY A 216 -10.58 21.59 0.46
CA GLY A 216 -10.41 22.93 1.02
C GLY A 216 -10.00 22.97 2.49
N ASP A 217 -9.88 21.82 3.15
CA ASP A 217 -9.36 21.70 4.51
C ASP A 217 -7.82 21.58 4.50
N TYR A 218 -7.17 22.70 4.24
CA TYR A 218 -5.71 22.77 4.16
C TYR A 218 -5.02 22.24 5.43
N ASP A 219 -5.46 22.68 6.60
CA ASP A 219 -4.84 22.31 7.86
C ASP A 219 -5.02 20.82 8.16
N GLY A 220 -6.20 20.27 7.86
CA GLY A 220 -6.47 18.83 7.98
C GLY A 220 -5.59 17.99 7.06
N HIS A 221 -5.32 18.45 5.83
CA HIS A 221 -4.39 17.76 4.92
C HIS A 221 -2.95 17.74 5.44
N ILE A 222 -2.48 18.85 5.98
CA ILE A 222 -1.14 18.93 6.59
C ILE A 222 -1.05 18.00 7.81
N ASP A 223 -2.05 18.04 8.69
CA ASP A 223 -2.10 17.19 9.89
C ASP A 223 -2.11 15.69 9.52
N TYR A 224 -2.94 15.30 8.55
CA TYR A 224 -2.98 13.93 8.05
C TYR A 224 -1.64 13.48 7.48
N SER A 225 -1.03 14.28 6.62
CA SER A 225 0.28 13.96 6.01
C SER A 225 1.35 13.81 7.09
N PHE A 226 1.38 14.73 8.05
CA PHE A 226 2.35 14.70 9.14
C PHE A 226 2.23 13.46 10.02
N HIS A 227 1.01 13.04 10.39
CA HIS A 227 0.80 11.97 11.35
C HIS A 227 0.61 10.58 10.72
N ARG A 228 0.19 10.49 9.44
CA ARG A 228 -0.18 9.22 8.81
C ARG A 228 0.72 8.82 7.65
N ILE A 229 1.46 9.76 7.07
CA ILE A 229 2.35 9.48 5.95
C ILE A 229 3.79 9.71 6.38
N PHE A 230 4.55 8.63 6.48
CA PHE A 230 5.96 8.69 6.83
C PHE A 230 6.78 8.79 5.56
N ALA A 231 7.20 10.01 5.22
CA ALA A 231 8.00 10.27 4.04
C ALA A 231 9.17 11.19 4.35
N PHE A 232 10.19 11.14 3.52
CA PHE A 232 11.35 12.01 3.55
C PHE A 232 11.92 12.19 2.14
N VAL A 233 12.72 13.23 1.97
CA VAL A 233 13.33 13.60 0.69
C VAL A 233 14.84 13.61 0.84
N ASN A 234 15.53 12.91 -0.05
CA ASN A 234 16.98 12.93 -0.17
C ASN A 234 17.36 13.63 -1.48
N ALA A 235 18.07 14.76 -1.38
CA ALA A 235 18.47 15.55 -2.54
C ALA A 235 20.00 15.66 -2.63
N TYR A 236 20.60 15.09 -3.66
CA TYR A 236 22.04 15.14 -3.90
C TYR A 236 22.46 16.49 -4.45
N ALA A 237 23.61 17.00 -3.96
CA ALA A 237 24.23 18.21 -4.46
C ALA A 237 24.80 18.03 -5.88
N PRO A 238 24.80 19.09 -6.70
CA PRO A 238 24.24 20.42 -6.42
C PRO A 238 22.71 20.44 -6.50
N VAL A 239 22.05 21.09 -5.54
CA VAL A 239 20.59 21.18 -5.50
C VAL A 239 20.13 22.49 -6.14
N PRO A 240 19.43 22.49 -7.29
CA PRO A 240 18.90 23.71 -7.93
C PRO A 240 17.88 24.43 -7.03
N ASP A 241 17.75 25.75 -7.18
CA ASP A 241 16.80 26.54 -6.39
C ASP A 241 15.35 26.06 -6.51
N ILE A 242 14.95 25.59 -7.68
CA ILE A 242 13.63 24.99 -7.91
C ILE A 242 13.41 23.74 -7.06
N THR A 243 14.44 22.92 -6.85
CA THR A 243 14.40 21.75 -5.97
C THR A 243 14.34 22.16 -4.51
N VAL A 244 15.06 23.24 -4.13
CA VAL A 244 14.98 23.81 -2.77
C VAL A 244 13.57 24.30 -2.46
N ALA A 245 12.90 24.94 -3.43
CA ALA A 245 11.51 25.38 -3.27
C ALA A 245 10.54 24.19 -3.13
N CYS A 246 10.70 23.13 -3.93
CA CYS A 246 9.93 21.89 -3.77
C CYS A 246 10.16 21.25 -2.39
N GLY A 247 11.40 21.24 -1.90
CA GLY A 247 11.77 20.75 -0.57
C GLY A 247 11.07 21.53 0.56
N ALA A 248 10.91 22.84 0.42
CA ALA A 248 10.14 23.63 1.37
C ALA A 248 8.66 23.21 1.43
N GLY A 249 8.07 22.83 0.30
CA GLY A 249 6.72 22.24 0.23
C GLY A 249 6.64 20.88 0.91
N ALA A 250 7.65 20.04 0.73
CA ALA A 250 7.74 18.74 1.38
C ALA A 250 7.82 18.89 2.92
N ILE A 251 8.62 19.83 3.40
CA ILE A 251 8.73 20.14 4.84
C ILE A 251 7.38 20.59 5.41
N GLN A 252 6.62 21.39 4.68
CA GLN A 252 5.28 21.79 5.11
C GLN A 252 4.32 20.62 5.25
N LEU A 253 4.46 19.59 4.39
CA LEU A 253 3.72 18.33 4.51
C LEU A 253 4.24 17.40 5.62
N GLY A 254 5.26 17.84 6.36
CA GLY A 254 5.87 17.08 7.45
C GLY A 254 6.97 16.12 7.01
N PHE A 255 7.52 16.28 5.80
CA PHE A 255 8.57 15.42 5.24
C PHE A 255 9.94 16.07 5.37
N PRO A 256 10.85 15.53 6.21
CA PRO A 256 12.20 16.02 6.30
C PRO A 256 12.93 15.96 4.96
N VAL A 257 13.76 16.96 4.69
CA VAL A 257 14.67 17.01 3.55
C VAL A 257 16.09 16.81 4.06
N ILE A 258 16.80 15.86 3.47
CA ILE A 258 18.20 15.55 3.78
C ILE A 258 19.02 15.82 2.52
N THR A 259 20.09 16.57 2.65
CA THR A 259 20.94 16.95 1.53
C THR A 259 22.40 17.05 1.94
N ASN A 260 23.33 16.83 1.00
CA ASN A 260 24.74 17.14 1.14
C ASN A 260 25.11 18.49 0.51
N ASP A 261 24.12 19.28 0.05
CA ASP A 261 24.33 20.64 -0.45
C ASP A 261 24.47 21.60 0.73
N THR A 262 25.59 22.32 0.80
CA THR A 262 25.89 23.32 1.85
C THR A 262 25.74 24.76 1.34
N ASP A 263 25.48 24.97 0.08
CA ASP A 263 25.43 26.29 -0.53
C ASP A 263 24.21 27.10 -0.08
N ASP A 264 24.47 28.18 0.67
CA ASP A 264 23.45 29.11 1.19
C ASP A 264 22.32 28.41 1.98
N MET A 265 22.56 27.19 2.49
CA MET A 265 21.62 26.45 3.31
C MET A 265 22.01 26.48 4.78
N TRP A 266 21.03 26.36 5.67
CA TRP A 266 21.25 26.12 7.09
C TRP A 266 20.32 25.02 7.58
N ALA A 267 20.83 24.18 8.47
CA ALA A 267 20.07 23.08 9.05
C ALA A 267 18.91 23.61 9.93
N VAL A 268 17.76 22.94 9.79
CA VAL A 268 16.60 23.13 10.67
C VAL A 268 16.32 21.78 11.32
N PRO A 269 16.34 21.68 12.64
CA PRO A 269 16.21 20.40 13.34
C PRO A 269 15.00 19.59 12.86
N LYS A 270 15.22 18.33 12.49
CA LYS A 270 14.22 17.37 11.98
C LYS A 270 13.47 17.77 10.69
N SER A 271 13.81 18.90 10.07
CA SER A 271 13.11 19.38 8.86
C SER A 271 14.04 19.53 7.67
N LEU A 272 15.14 20.28 7.82
CA LEU A 272 16.20 20.37 6.80
C LEU A 272 17.52 19.93 7.43
N ILE A 273 17.98 18.76 7.03
CA ILE A 273 19.15 18.10 7.58
C ILE A 273 20.26 18.15 6.54
N ILE A 274 21.36 18.82 6.88
CA ILE A 274 22.57 18.85 6.04
C ILE A 274 23.49 17.73 6.55
N ASN A 275 23.73 16.72 5.72
CA ASN A 275 24.59 15.61 6.01
C ASN A 275 25.46 15.29 4.79
N GLU A 276 26.75 15.66 4.86
CA GLU A 276 27.70 15.45 3.78
C GLU A 276 28.04 13.96 3.57
N ASN A 277 27.84 13.12 4.60
CA ASN A 277 28.01 11.67 4.50
C ASN A 277 26.72 10.99 4.05
N THR A 278 26.61 10.72 2.76
CA THR A 278 25.44 10.11 2.15
C THR A 278 25.20 8.66 2.60
N GLN A 279 26.22 7.98 3.12
CA GLN A 279 26.09 6.62 3.68
C GLN A 279 25.24 6.58 4.95
N ASP A 280 25.16 7.69 5.68
CA ASP A 280 24.33 7.80 6.90
C ASP A 280 22.91 8.26 6.62
N TRP A 281 22.57 8.56 5.36
CA TRP A 281 21.26 9.14 5.01
C TRP A 281 20.08 8.25 5.39
N ILE A 282 20.21 6.95 5.29
CA ILE A 282 19.15 6.00 5.64
C ILE A 282 18.81 6.14 7.12
N GLU A 283 19.81 6.04 7.99
CA GLU A 283 19.62 6.12 9.44
C GLU A 283 19.15 7.54 9.84
N THR A 284 19.74 8.58 9.25
CA THR A 284 19.33 9.98 9.45
C THR A 284 17.84 10.19 9.09
N SER A 285 17.38 9.60 7.99
CA SER A 285 15.98 9.67 7.55
C SER A 285 15.04 8.99 8.55
N LEU A 286 15.40 7.79 8.98
CA LEU A 286 14.61 7.02 9.95
C LEU A 286 14.50 7.74 11.29
N GLU A 287 15.61 8.28 11.79
CA GLU A 287 15.66 9.05 13.03
C GLU A 287 14.83 10.33 12.94
N ALA A 288 14.90 11.06 11.83
CA ALA A 288 14.14 12.29 11.63
C ALA A 288 12.62 12.10 11.78
N ARG A 289 12.12 10.91 11.43
CA ARG A 289 10.69 10.54 11.49
C ARG A 289 10.35 9.61 12.65
N ASP A 290 11.28 9.34 13.56
CA ASP A 290 11.14 8.37 14.65
C ASP A 290 10.68 6.97 14.17
N ILE A 291 11.11 6.57 12.95
CA ILE A 291 10.79 5.27 12.37
C ILE A 291 11.73 4.22 12.93
N LYS A 292 11.16 3.18 13.55
CA LYS A 292 11.91 2.03 14.04
C LYS A 292 11.61 0.81 13.19
N ILE A 293 12.59 0.38 12.41
CA ILE A 293 12.49 -0.81 11.56
C ILE A 293 13.26 -1.93 12.23
N LYS A 294 12.60 -3.05 12.48
CA LYS A 294 13.26 -4.30 12.85
C LYS A 294 13.60 -5.05 11.57
N VAL A 295 14.83 -4.96 11.12
CA VAL A 295 15.32 -5.78 10.01
C VAL A 295 15.42 -7.21 10.49
N THR A 296 14.69 -8.13 9.84
CA THR A 296 14.78 -9.56 10.11
C THR A 296 15.82 -10.14 9.16
N ASN A 297 16.99 -10.48 9.69
CA ASN A 297 18.00 -11.19 8.94
C ASN A 297 17.65 -12.67 8.90
N ILE A 298 17.42 -13.20 7.71
CA ILE A 298 17.18 -14.62 7.47
C ILE A 298 18.33 -15.13 6.61
N ASP A 299 18.84 -16.32 6.91
CA ASP A 299 19.95 -16.93 6.17
C ASP A 299 19.48 -17.50 4.83
N ILE A 300 19.23 -16.60 3.89
CA ILE A 300 18.85 -16.93 2.51
C ILE A 300 19.70 -16.11 1.52
N PRO A 301 19.93 -16.62 0.30
CA PRO A 301 20.88 -16.01 -0.65
C PRO A 301 20.35 -14.80 -1.42
N VAL A 302 19.11 -14.40 -1.20
CA VAL A 302 18.45 -13.24 -1.81
C VAL A 302 17.95 -12.28 -0.73
N ALA A 303 17.61 -11.05 -1.08
CA ALA A 303 17.09 -10.10 -0.11
C ALA A 303 15.72 -10.53 0.41
N PHE A 304 15.45 -10.17 1.66
CA PHE A 304 14.16 -10.36 2.31
C PHE A 304 13.66 -9.03 2.85
N SER A 305 12.56 -8.54 2.29
CA SER A 305 11.88 -7.36 2.80
C SER A 305 10.48 -7.21 2.19
N ASN A 306 9.64 -6.42 2.81
CA ASN A 306 8.30 -6.12 2.29
C ASN A 306 8.32 -5.34 0.95
N ALA A 307 9.49 -4.91 0.48
CA ALA A 307 9.64 -4.26 -0.82
C ALA A 307 9.32 -5.16 -2.01
N PHE A 308 9.35 -6.48 -1.82
CA PHE A 308 9.10 -7.47 -2.87
C PHE A 308 7.67 -8.01 -2.87
N GLU A 309 6.85 -7.63 -1.90
CA GLU A 309 5.45 -8.03 -1.86
C GLU A 309 4.69 -7.50 -3.08
N GLY A 310 4.07 -8.42 -3.83
CA GLY A 310 3.40 -8.11 -5.09
C GLY A 310 4.29 -8.17 -6.33
N GLU A 311 5.59 -8.50 -6.20
CA GLU A 311 6.48 -8.70 -7.33
C GLU A 311 5.90 -9.69 -8.35
N ILE A 312 5.82 -9.26 -9.62
CA ILE A 312 5.27 -10.08 -10.71
C ILE A 312 6.40 -10.73 -11.50
N ILE A 313 6.62 -12.03 -11.29
CA ILE A 313 7.58 -12.81 -12.05
C ILE A 313 6.95 -13.31 -13.35
N ARG A 314 7.45 -12.81 -14.48
CA ARG A 314 6.95 -13.18 -15.81
C ARG A 314 7.30 -14.63 -16.15
N LYS A 315 6.50 -15.24 -17.02
CA LYS A 315 6.66 -16.65 -17.39
C LYS A 315 8.02 -16.99 -17.99
N ASN A 316 8.62 -16.09 -18.78
CA ASN A 316 9.95 -16.28 -19.38
C ASN A 316 11.10 -16.19 -18.35
N ASP A 317 10.86 -15.54 -17.22
CA ASP A 317 11.83 -15.35 -16.14
C ASP A 317 11.67 -16.37 -15.01
N THR A 318 10.72 -17.32 -15.17
CA THR A 318 10.42 -18.34 -14.17
C THR A 318 11.40 -19.50 -14.28
N GLN A 319 12.03 -19.87 -13.17
CA GLN A 319 12.79 -21.10 -12.99
C GLN A 319 11.88 -22.25 -12.57
N ILE A 320 11.05 -22.05 -11.55
CA ILE A 320 10.10 -23.03 -11.00
C ILE A 320 8.72 -22.40 -10.91
N GLU A 321 7.70 -23.14 -11.32
CA GLU A 321 6.28 -22.77 -11.14
C GLU A 321 5.54 -23.85 -10.37
N ILE A 322 4.80 -23.47 -9.34
CA ILE A 322 3.80 -24.29 -8.66
C ILE A 322 2.44 -23.67 -9.01
N ASP A 323 1.49 -24.48 -9.52
CA ASP A 323 0.17 -24.02 -9.92
C ASP A 323 -0.88 -25.03 -9.45
N GLY A 324 -1.57 -24.71 -8.35
CA GLY A 324 -2.54 -25.60 -7.69
C GLY A 324 -3.72 -26.05 -8.54
N SER A 325 -3.96 -25.39 -9.69
CA SER A 325 -4.94 -25.86 -10.68
C SER A 325 -4.43 -27.01 -11.55
N ARG A 326 -3.13 -27.31 -11.50
CA ARG A 326 -2.46 -28.25 -12.42
C ARG A 326 -1.61 -29.30 -11.74
N VAL A 327 -1.16 -29.02 -10.52
CA VAL A 327 -0.29 -29.90 -9.75
C VAL A 327 -0.80 -30.03 -8.33
N ASP A 328 -0.45 -31.13 -7.65
CA ASP A 328 -0.75 -31.25 -6.23
C ASP A 328 0.13 -30.31 -5.42
N CYS A 329 -0.49 -29.38 -4.72
CA CYS A 329 0.18 -28.46 -3.82
C CYS A 329 -0.71 -28.14 -2.62
N CYS A 330 -0.11 -27.78 -1.51
CA CYS A 330 -0.81 -27.14 -0.39
C CYS A 330 0.16 -26.51 0.60
N GLU A 331 -0.36 -25.55 1.33
CA GLU A 331 0.25 -24.94 2.52
C GLU A 331 -0.64 -25.24 3.72
N PHE A 332 -0.07 -25.85 4.72
CA PHE A 332 -0.80 -26.39 5.84
C PHE A 332 -0.06 -26.16 7.15
N CYS A 333 -0.76 -25.65 8.15
CA CYS A 333 -0.25 -25.53 9.51
C CYS A 333 -0.95 -26.54 10.42
N ARG A 334 -0.19 -27.21 11.28
CA ARG A 334 -0.72 -28.10 12.31
C ARG A 334 0.01 -27.94 13.64
N THR A 335 -0.72 -28.09 14.70
CA THR A 335 -0.17 -28.19 16.03
C THR A 335 0.29 -29.63 16.29
N GLU A 336 1.44 -29.76 16.94
CA GLU A 336 2.05 -31.04 17.32
C GLU A 336 2.51 -31.03 18.78
N GLU A 337 2.69 -32.20 19.36
CA GLU A 337 3.33 -32.31 20.67
C GLU A 337 4.83 -31.98 20.55
N ALA A 338 5.36 -31.21 21.50
CA ALA A 338 6.74 -30.68 21.45
C ALA A 338 7.84 -31.78 21.36
N GLN A 339 7.51 -33.02 21.75
CA GLN A 339 8.42 -34.16 21.61
C GLN A 339 8.49 -34.74 20.21
N ASN A 340 7.50 -34.44 19.34
CA ASN A 340 7.39 -34.99 17.99
C ASN A 340 8.06 -34.11 16.93
N ILE A 341 8.47 -32.89 17.30
CA ILE A 341 9.10 -31.94 16.39
C ILE A 341 10.44 -31.43 16.94
N GLU A 342 11.36 -31.16 16.04
CA GLU A 342 12.65 -30.54 16.32
C GLU A 342 12.59 -29.07 15.92
N ASP A 343 12.93 -28.17 16.88
CA ASP A 343 12.90 -26.72 16.61
C ASP A 343 13.95 -26.35 15.55
N HIS A 344 13.56 -25.54 14.58
CA HIS A 344 14.34 -25.10 13.42
C HIS A 344 14.69 -26.23 12.41
N ALA A 345 14.05 -27.40 12.49
CA ALA A 345 14.27 -28.41 11.47
C ALA A 345 13.55 -28.03 10.16
N ILE A 346 14.30 -27.91 9.06
CA ILE A 346 13.78 -27.73 7.71
C ILE A 346 14.02 -29.05 6.95
N ILE A 347 12.96 -29.79 6.71
CA ILE A 347 13.00 -31.15 6.14
C ILE A 347 12.51 -31.10 4.70
N LEU A 348 13.38 -31.44 3.75
CA LEU A 348 13.03 -31.59 2.34
C LEU A 348 12.83 -33.08 2.02
N ASP A 349 11.65 -33.41 1.52
CA ASP A 349 11.28 -34.75 1.04
C ASP A 349 11.07 -34.71 -0.49
N GLY A 350 12.08 -35.08 -1.24
CA GLY A 350 12.10 -35.08 -2.67
C GLY A 350 13.21 -34.22 -3.28
N PRO A 351 13.25 -34.07 -4.61
CA PRO A 351 14.25 -33.27 -5.30
C PRO A 351 14.15 -31.79 -4.98
N ASP A 352 15.30 -31.08 -4.92
CA ASP A 352 15.33 -29.63 -4.76
C ASP A 352 15.21 -28.93 -6.13
N PHE A 353 15.10 -27.60 -6.12
CA PHE A 353 14.85 -26.79 -7.34
C PHE A 353 15.92 -26.93 -8.42
N ASP A 354 17.16 -27.30 -8.07
CA ASP A 354 18.28 -27.52 -8.99
C ASP A 354 18.23 -28.88 -9.72
N GLU A 355 17.33 -29.76 -9.30
CA GLU A 355 17.10 -31.04 -9.99
C GLU A 355 15.99 -30.94 -11.07
N PHE A 356 15.41 -29.74 -11.27
CA PHE A 356 14.37 -29.51 -12.26
C PHE A 356 14.86 -28.57 -13.37
N GLU A 357 14.38 -28.82 -14.61
CA GLU A 357 14.64 -27.94 -15.74
C GLU A 357 13.99 -26.56 -15.59
N PRO A 358 14.62 -25.49 -16.11
CA PRO A 358 14.04 -24.14 -16.08
C PRO A 358 12.62 -24.08 -16.67
N GLY A 359 11.70 -23.45 -15.95
CA GLY A 359 10.30 -23.33 -16.33
C GLY A 359 9.45 -24.54 -15.98
N SER A 360 10.00 -25.52 -15.26
CA SER A 360 9.26 -26.70 -14.81
C SER A 360 8.09 -26.34 -13.91
N LYS A 361 7.01 -27.09 -14.07
CA LYS A 361 5.87 -27.09 -13.15
C LYS A 361 6.00 -28.28 -12.22
N ILE A 362 6.17 -28.00 -10.93
CA ILE A 362 6.39 -29.01 -9.91
C ILE A 362 5.27 -29.03 -8.88
N CYS A 363 5.05 -30.17 -8.22
CA CYS A 363 4.25 -30.23 -7.01
C CYS A 363 5.06 -29.68 -5.83
N LEU A 364 4.36 -29.07 -4.87
CA LEU A 364 4.96 -28.57 -3.65
C LEU A 364 3.95 -28.60 -2.52
N THR A 365 4.29 -29.22 -1.41
CA THR A 365 3.55 -29.03 -0.17
C THR A 365 4.48 -28.50 0.91
N ILE A 366 3.98 -27.53 1.68
CA ILE A 366 4.66 -26.98 2.84
C ILE A 366 3.79 -27.27 4.07
N THR A 367 4.32 -28.07 4.99
CA THR A 367 3.68 -28.34 6.27
C THR A 367 4.47 -27.65 7.36
N LEU A 368 3.83 -26.71 8.03
CA LEU A 368 4.35 -26.03 9.20
C LEU A 368 3.86 -26.78 10.44
N GLU A 369 4.77 -27.33 11.23
CA GLU A 369 4.48 -28.05 12.45
C GLU A 369 4.91 -27.20 13.65
N VAL A 370 3.97 -26.87 14.53
CA VAL A 370 4.21 -25.96 15.66
C VAL A 370 3.84 -26.59 16.97
N ALA A 371 4.60 -26.30 18.02
CA ALA A 371 4.32 -26.69 19.38
C ALA A 371 4.44 -25.50 20.33
N GLY A 372 3.57 -25.45 21.35
CA GLY A 372 3.56 -24.38 22.34
C GLY A 372 2.62 -24.69 23.50
N LYS A 373 2.47 -23.75 24.43
CA LYS A 373 1.80 -23.99 25.71
C LYS A 373 0.34 -23.58 25.80
N SER A 374 -0.10 -22.68 24.94
CA SER A 374 -1.44 -22.06 25.04
C SER A 374 -2.01 -21.81 23.66
N TRP A 375 -2.52 -22.88 23.04
CA TRP A 375 -3.12 -22.80 21.73
C TRP A 375 -4.53 -22.23 21.82
N GLN A 376 -4.78 -21.28 20.95
CA GLN A 376 -6.14 -20.82 20.67
C GLN A 376 -6.77 -21.77 19.64
N THR A 377 -8.05 -22.06 19.80
CA THR A 377 -8.81 -22.71 18.73
C THR A 377 -8.71 -21.83 17.47
N ASP A 378 -8.41 -22.42 16.33
CA ASP A 378 -8.23 -21.73 15.06
C ASP A 378 -6.91 -20.94 14.91
N PHE A 379 -5.88 -21.27 15.68
CA PHE A 379 -4.55 -20.72 15.51
C PHE A 379 -3.95 -21.10 14.14
N GLU A 380 -4.07 -22.35 13.71
CA GLU A 380 -3.51 -22.85 12.46
C GLU A 380 -4.00 -22.05 11.24
N PRO A 381 -5.32 -21.77 11.05
CA PRO A 381 -5.79 -20.93 9.96
C PRO A 381 -5.23 -19.52 9.99
N VAL A 382 -4.98 -18.95 11.15
CA VAL A 382 -4.37 -17.61 11.29
C VAL A 382 -2.95 -17.63 10.73
N VAL A 383 -2.16 -18.65 11.07
CA VAL A 383 -0.80 -18.81 10.55
C VAL A 383 -0.81 -19.11 9.06
N GLU A 384 -1.69 -20.03 8.59
CA GLU A 384 -1.78 -20.38 7.15
C GLU A 384 -2.03 -19.16 6.26
N ARG A 385 -2.83 -18.18 6.69
CA ARG A 385 -3.05 -16.94 5.94
C ARG A 385 -1.82 -16.05 5.85
N LYS A 386 -0.87 -16.20 6.77
CA LYS A 386 0.39 -15.46 6.76
C LYS A 386 1.44 -16.01 5.80
N PHE A 387 1.29 -17.26 5.31
CA PHE A 387 2.25 -17.82 4.33
C PHE A 387 2.44 -16.89 3.13
N HIS A 388 1.34 -16.41 2.56
CA HIS A 388 1.39 -15.46 1.44
C HIS A 388 2.22 -14.22 1.78
N ASN A 389 1.94 -13.57 2.91
CA ASN A 389 2.66 -12.36 3.31
C ASN A 389 4.14 -12.63 3.60
N PHE A 390 4.47 -13.80 4.15
CA PHE A 390 5.85 -14.14 4.47
C PHE A 390 6.66 -14.47 3.21
N LEU A 391 6.12 -15.26 2.32
CA LEU A 391 6.84 -15.74 1.13
C LEU A 391 6.97 -14.68 0.04
N ASN A 392 6.02 -13.75 -0.08
CA ASN A 392 6.11 -12.63 -1.00
C ASN A 392 7.17 -11.59 -0.64
N CYS A 393 7.71 -11.61 0.59
CA CYS A 393 8.80 -10.73 0.99
C CYS A 393 10.19 -11.21 0.54
N ILE A 394 10.28 -12.32 -0.19
CA ILE A 394 11.52 -12.87 -0.73
C ILE A 394 11.74 -12.32 -2.13
N GLU A 395 12.89 -11.67 -2.37
CA GLU A 395 13.28 -11.21 -3.71
C GLU A 395 13.29 -12.38 -4.70
N GLY A 396 12.57 -12.22 -5.81
CA GLY A 396 12.46 -13.25 -6.85
C GLY A 396 11.49 -14.40 -6.53
N VAL A 397 10.61 -14.24 -5.54
CA VAL A 397 9.53 -15.19 -5.24
C VAL A 397 8.18 -14.47 -5.36
N MET A 398 7.34 -14.94 -6.26
CA MET A 398 5.94 -14.54 -6.37
C MET A 398 5.05 -15.60 -5.73
N HIS A 399 4.20 -15.21 -4.80
CA HIS A 399 3.26 -16.10 -4.15
C HIS A 399 1.85 -15.52 -4.19
N THR A 400 0.86 -16.30 -4.64
CA THR A 400 -0.57 -15.93 -4.64
C THR A 400 -1.42 -17.11 -4.19
N GLY A 401 -2.56 -16.80 -3.58
CA GLY A 401 -3.50 -17.81 -3.10
C GLY A 401 -3.20 -18.29 -1.68
N GLN A 402 -3.88 -19.37 -1.30
CA GLN A 402 -3.75 -19.99 0.02
C GLN A 402 -4.19 -21.46 -0.03
N ARG A 403 -3.82 -22.24 0.97
CA ARG A 403 -4.19 -23.65 1.13
C ARG A 403 -3.71 -24.50 -0.06
N ASP A 404 -4.62 -25.12 -0.83
CA ASP A 404 -4.33 -25.92 -2.02
C ASP A 404 -4.53 -25.15 -3.34
N MET A 405 -4.91 -23.89 -3.27
CA MET A 405 -5.11 -22.99 -4.41
C MET A 405 -4.01 -21.94 -4.50
N ILE A 406 -2.77 -22.35 -4.37
CA ILE A 406 -1.60 -21.46 -4.48
C ILE A 406 -1.03 -21.43 -5.89
N ARG A 407 -0.43 -20.29 -6.22
CA ARG A 407 0.49 -20.15 -7.35
C ARG A 407 1.78 -19.52 -6.84
N VAL A 408 2.90 -20.23 -7.03
CA VAL A 408 4.22 -19.76 -6.65
C VAL A 408 5.13 -19.78 -7.88
N ARG A 409 5.91 -18.73 -8.04
CA ARG A 409 7.00 -18.68 -9.03
C ARG A 409 8.29 -18.26 -8.37
N VAL A 410 9.35 -18.97 -8.68
CA VAL A 410 10.73 -18.60 -8.34
C VAL A 410 11.41 -18.11 -9.59
N SER A 411 12.01 -16.92 -9.56
CA SER A 411 12.71 -16.33 -10.70
C SER A 411 14.02 -17.05 -11.00
N LYS A 412 14.51 -16.94 -12.25
CA LYS A 412 15.83 -17.42 -12.62
C LYS A 412 16.94 -16.72 -11.85
N SER A 413 16.80 -15.40 -11.64
CA SER A 413 17.79 -14.62 -10.87
C SER A 413 17.92 -15.08 -9.43
N ALA A 414 16.81 -15.34 -8.73
CA ALA A 414 16.84 -15.88 -7.38
C ALA A 414 17.46 -17.28 -7.36
N PHE A 415 17.14 -18.13 -8.32
CA PHE A 415 17.74 -19.46 -8.44
C PHE A 415 19.24 -19.40 -8.69
N GLU A 416 19.71 -18.52 -9.58
CA GLU A 416 21.12 -18.28 -9.89
C GLU A 416 21.88 -17.73 -8.67
N ALA A 417 21.23 -16.91 -7.84
CA ALA A 417 21.76 -16.45 -6.56
C ALA A 417 21.87 -17.57 -5.50
N GLY A 418 21.33 -18.77 -5.79
CA GLY A 418 21.40 -19.93 -4.90
C GLY A 418 20.13 -20.24 -4.13
N PHE A 419 19.00 -19.59 -4.45
CA PHE A 419 17.73 -19.85 -3.77
C PHE A 419 17.22 -21.28 -4.08
N ARG A 420 16.77 -21.99 -3.04
CA ARG A 420 16.34 -23.39 -3.09
C ARG A 420 15.06 -23.57 -2.26
N ALA A 421 14.39 -24.71 -2.39
CA ALA A 421 13.14 -25.02 -1.69
C ALA A 421 13.27 -24.85 -0.16
N ARG A 422 14.39 -25.28 0.43
CA ARG A 422 14.64 -25.16 1.88
C ARG A 422 14.54 -23.71 2.39
N HIS A 423 14.87 -22.71 1.56
CA HIS A 423 14.85 -21.30 1.96
C HIS A 423 13.42 -20.76 2.18
N LEU A 424 12.41 -21.37 1.55
CA LEU A 424 11.00 -21.11 1.91
C LEU A 424 10.74 -21.51 3.38
N GLY A 425 11.31 -22.62 3.82
CA GLY A 425 11.22 -23.10 5.20
C GLY A 425 11.92 -22.17 6.20
N GLU A 426 13.12 -21.68 5.87
CA GLU A 426 13.85 -20.73 6.70
C GLU A 426 13.06 -19.45 6.94
N VAL A 427 12.43 -18.93 5.89
CA VAL A 427 11.58 -17.73 6.00
C VAL A 427 10.37 -17.99 6.89
N LEU A 428 9.65 -19.08 6.66
CA LEU A 428 8.48 -19.43 7.48
C LEU A 428 8.85 -19.63 8.93
N TYR A 429 9.94 -20.35 9.22
CA TYR A 429 10.44 -20.52 10.58
C TYR A 429 10.71 -19.17 11.24
N ALA A 430 11.54 -18.33 10.62
CA ALA A 430 11.96 -17.05 11.17
C ALA A 430 10.76 -16.13 11.44
N LYS A 431 9.80 -16.08 10.51
CA LYS A 431 8.60 -15.23 10.63
C LYS A 431 7.63 -15.75 11.67
N VAL A 432 7.37 -17.03 11.72
CA VAL A 432 6.45 -17.63 12.72
C VAL A 432 7.02 -17.50 14.13
N LYS A 433 8.31 -17.79 14.32
CA LYS A 433 8.97 -17.59 15.61
C LYS A 433 9.01 -16.12 16.03
N GLY A 434 9.19 -15.20 15.07
CA GLY A 434 9.24 -13.76 15.34
C GLY A 434 7.88 -13.13 15.64
N GLU A 435 6.81 -13.54 14.96
CA GLU A 435 5.47 -12.97 15.15
C GLU A 435 4.67 -13.64 16.28
N TYR A 436 4.93 -14.93 16.53
CA TYR A 436 4.19 -15.73 17.52
C TYR A 436 5.08 -16.23 18.68
N GLU A 437 6.13 -15.52 19.02
CA GLU A 437 7.11 -15.86 20.05
C GLU A 437 6.46 -16.23 21.39
N THR A 438 5.35 -15.59 21.74
CA THR A 438 4.65 -15.83 23.01
C THR A 438 3.87 -17.14 23.06
N VAL A 439 3.53 -17.73 21.92
CA VAL A 439 2.69 -18.93 21.81
C VAL A 439 3.38 -20.12 21.14
N VAL A 440 4.41 -19.88 20.31
CA VAL A 440 5.15 -20.91 19.58
C VAL A 440 6.49 -21.19 20.27
N ASP A 441 6.59 -22.30 20.99
CA ASP A 441 7.85 -22.74 21.62
C ASP A 441 8.78 -23.39 20.58
N LYS A 442 8.24 -24.27 19.71
CA LYS A 442 8.98 -24.95 18.65
C LYS A 442 8.25 -24.85 17.31
N CYS A 443 9.04 -24.78 16.24
CA CYS A 443 8.54 -24.76 14.89
C CYS A 443 9.44 -25.60 13.97
N GLN A 444 8.84 -26.49 13.17
CA GLN A 444 9.49 -27.33 12.18
C GLN A 444 8.79 -27.16 10.85
N VAL A 445 9.52 -27.15 9.75
CA VAL A 445 8.94 -27.02 8.41
C VAL A 445 9.29 -28.25 7.56
N ARG A 446 8.27 -28.89 6.99
CA ARG A 446 8.43 -29.97 6.03
C ARG A 446 8.04 -29.49 4.65
N ILE A 447 8.92 -29.68 3.70
CA ILE A 447 8.71 -29.36 2.28
C ILE A 447 8.73 -30.68 1.51
N CYS A 448 7.69 -30.97 0.74
CA CYS A 448 7.67 -32.14 -0.12
C CYS A 448 7.50 -31.72 -1.58
N THR A 449 8.33 -32.30 -2.45
CA THR A 449 8.31 -32.11 -3.91
C THR A 449 8.07 -33.40 -4.66
N ARG A 450 7.92 -34.55 -3.97
CA ARG A 450 7.55 -35.82 -4.57
C ARG A 450 6.05 -35.88 -4.87
N PRO A 451 5.63 -36.22 -6.09
CA PRO A 451 4.22 -36.22 -6.49
C PRO A 451 3.30 -37.04 -5.57
N GLU A 452 3.70 -38.25 -5.21
CA GLU A 452 2.92 -39.13 -4.33
C GLU A 452 2.79 -38.54 -2.91
N GLY A 453 3.91 -38.01 -2.36
CA GLY A 453 3.91 -37.37 -1.04
C GLY A 453 3.05 -36.11 -1.03
N CYS A 454 3.15 -35.26 -2.06
CA CYS A 454 2.32 -34.07 -2.20
C CYS A 454 0.84 -34.40 -2.25
N LYS A 455 0.45 -35.45 -3.00
CA LYS A 455 -0.94 -35.90 -3.08
C LYS A 455 -1.48 -36.38 -1.73
N GLU A 456 -0.69 -37.16 -0.98
CA GLU A 456 -1.07 -37.65 0.35
C GLU A 456 -1.22 -36.49 1.37
N ILE A 457 -0.26 -35.56 1.38
CA ILE A 457 -0.27 -34.41 2.29
C ILE A 457 -1.46 -33.50 1.96
N ARG A 458 -1.69 -33.20 0.66
CA ARG A 458 -2.84 -32.42 0.20
C ARG A 458 -4.17 -33.03 0.61
N ALA A 459 -4.31 -34.35 0.50
CA ALA A 459 -5.55 -35.03 0.89
C ALA A 459 -5.84 -34.84 2.39
N LYS A 460 -4.82 -35.01 3.25
CA LYS A 460 -4.95 -34.80 4.71
C LYS A 460 -5.23 -33.32 5.05
N ALA A 461 -4.56 -32.39 4.38
CA ALA A 461 -4.79 -30.96 4.57
C ALA A 461 -6.23 -30.58 4.19
N ASN A 462 -6.73 -31.11 3.08
CA ASN A 462 -8.08 -30.84 2.61
C ASN A 462 -9.16 -31.35 3.56
N GLU A 463 -8.94 -32.47 4.24
CA GLU A 463 -9.87 -32.94 5.30
C GLU A 463 -9.99 -31.88 6.43
N ALA A 464 -8.87 -31.31 6.86
CA ALA A 464 -8.88 -30.25 7.86
C ALA A 464 -9.52 -28.94 7.33
N PHE A 465 -9.22 -28.56 6.09
CA PHE A 465 -9.80 -27.37 5.46
C PHE A 465 -11.33 -27.49 5.32
N VAL A 466 -11.82 -28.63 4.84
CA VAL A 466 -13.26 -28.91 4.72
C VAL A 466 -13.95 -28.90 6.09
N ALA A 467 -13.33 -29.47 7.11
CA ALA A 467 -13.88 -29.46 8.47
C ALA A 467 -13.98 -28.03 9.06
N ARG A 468 -12.95 -27.22 8.85
CA ARG A 468 -12.94 -25.80 9.27
C ARG A 468 -13.99 -24.99 8.53
N ASP A 469 -14.07 -25.13 7.22
CA ASP A 469 -15.05 -24.44 6.37
C ASP A 469 -16.48 -24.86 6.69
N ALA A 470 -16.71 -26.14 6.97
CA ALA A 470 -18.03 -26.64 7.39
C ALA A 470 -18.45 -26.04 8.74
N ARG A 471 -17.50 -25.91 9.69
CA ARG A 471 -17.78 -25.28 10.98
C ARG A 471 -18.19 -23.82 10.80
N LEU A 472 -17.46 -23.01 10.02
CA LEU A 472 -17.81 -21.62 9.76
C LEU A 472 -19.14 -21.52 9.02
N LYS A 473 -19.36 -22.33 7.98
CA LYS A 473 -20.62 -22.36 7.19
C LYS A 473 -21.85 -22.79 7.99
N SER A 474 -21.66 -23.56 9.07
CA SER A 474 -22.76 -23.97 9.96
C SER A 474 -23.15 -22.90 10.98
N MET A 475 -22.37 -21.84 11.11
CA MET A 475 -22.65 -20.73 11.99
C MET A 475 -23.52 -19.70 11.28
N THR A 476 -24.50 -19.18 12.02
CA THR A 476 -25.31 -18.05 11.59
C THR A 476 -25.20 -16.94 12.62
N ASP A 477 -25.64 -15.75 12.24
CA ASP A 477 -25.64 -14.61 13.15
C ASP A 477 -26.54 -14.88 14.39
N GLU A 478 -27.58 -15.71 14.24
CA GLU A 478 -28.45 -16.14 15.36
C GLU A 478 -27.76 -17.15 16.28
N SER A 479 -26.76 -17.88 15.79
CA SER A 479 -26.07 -18.92 16.56
C SER A 479 -25.06 -18.36 17.57
N VAL A 480 -24.83 -17.05 17.57
CA VAL A 480 -23.87 -16.39 18.45
C VAL A 480 -24.51 -15.27 19.26
N ASP A 481 -23.98 -15.03 20.44
CA ASP A 481 -24.40 -13.98 21.38
C ASP A 481 -23.64 -12.67 21.24
N LYS A 482 -22.61 -12.65 20.38
CA LYS A 482 -21.74 -11.50 20.16
C LYS A 482 -21.12 -11.49 18.78
N PHE A 483 -20.84 -10.28 18.31
CA PHE A 483 -20.05 -9.98 17.14
C PHE A 483 -18.67 -9.44 17.56
N TYR A 484 -17.84 -9.08 16.60
CA TYR A 484 -16.54 -8.45 16.84
C TYR A 484 -16.35 -7.24 15.94
N THR A 485 -15.63 -6.24 16.46
CA THR A 485 -15.08 -5.20 15.58
C THR A 485 -13.82 -5.70 14.88
N CYS A 486 -13.42 -5.02 13.80
CA CYS A 486 -12.06 -5.04 13.28
C CYS A 486 -11.65 -3.61 12.91
N ILE A 487 -10.59 -3.10 13.54
CA ILE A 487 -10.06 -1.74 13.34
C ILE A 487 -8.63 -1.73 12.81
N LEU A 488 -8.14 -2.83 12.25
CA LEU A 488 -6.78 -2.93 11.71
C LEU A 488 -6.47 -1.82 10.69
N CYS A 489 -7.46 -1.43 9.88
CA CYS A 489 -7.30 -0.40 8.85
C CYS A 489 -7.13 1.02 9.41
N GLN A 490 -7.34 1.27 10.71
CA GLN A 490 -7.23 2.60 11.30
C GLN A 490 -5.80 3.15 11.34
N ALA A 491 -4.80 2.30 11.12
CA ALA A 491 -3.43 2.76 10.94
C ALA A 491 -3.34 3.84 9.85
N PHE A 492 -4.16 3.74 8.81
CA PHE A 492 -4.18 4.65 7.67
C PHE A 492 -5.53 5.33 7.44
N SER A 493 -6.65 4.63 7.63
CA SER A 493 -8.01 5.15 7.53
C SER A 493 -8.62 5.31 8.94
N PRO A 494 -8.45 6.48 9.59
CA PRO A 494 -8.68 6.65 11.02
C PRO A 494 -10.10 6.32 11.50
N SER A 495 -11.11 6.50 10.65
CA SER A 495 -12.53 6.28 10.97
C SER A 495 -13.05 4.91 10.56
N HIS A 496 -12.21 4.06 9.93
CA HIS A 496 -12.68 2.77 9.45
C HIS A 496 -12.91 1.77 10.61
N VAL A 497 -14.08 1.15 10.61
CA VAL A 497 -14.41 0.04 11.50
C VAL A 497 -15.27 -0.98 10.77
N CYS A 498 -14.93 -2.27 10.85
CA CYS A 498 -15.79 -3.36 10.42
C CYS A 498 -16.48 -4.00 11.61
N ILE A 499 -17.72 -4.43 11.42
CA ILE A 499 -18.39 -5.39 12.29
C ILE A 499 -18.31 -6.76 11.60
N VAL A 500 -17.74 -7.72 12.29
CA VAL A 500 -17.50 -9.07 11.79
C VAL A 500 -18.46 -10.01 12.47
N THR A 501 -19.28 -10.71 11.69
CA THR A 501 -20.26 -11.69 12.17
C THR A 501 -20.00 -13.06 11.55
N PRO A 502 -20.61 -14.16 12.00
CA PRO A 502 -20.50 -15.46 11.33
C PRO A 502 -20.81 -15.41 9.82
N GLU A 503 -21.78 -14.61 9.41
CA GLU A 503 -22.22 -14.48 8.03
C GLU A 503 -21.60 -13.30 7.28
N ARG A 504 -20.83 -12.46 7.99
CA ARG A 504 -20.23 -11.25 7.41
C ARG A 504 -18.75 -11.13 7.76
N LEU A 505 -17.90 -11.29 6.76
CA LEU A 505 -16.48 -11.04 6.87
C LEU A 505 -16.17 -9.55 7.06
N GLY A 506 -14.98 -9.23 7.54
CA GLY A 506 -14.42 -7.90 7.35
C GLY A 506 -14.47 -7.50 5.87
N LEU A 507 -14.64 -6.22 5.55
CA LEU A 507 -14.76 -5.74 4.15
C LEU A 507 -13.52 -6.03 3.30
N CYS A 508 -12.35 -6.23 3.91
CA CYS A 508 -11.16 -6.76 3.23
C CYS A 508 -11.31 -8.22 2.76
N GLY A 509 -12.32 -8.95 3.30
CA GLY A 509 -12.57 -10.37 3.03
C GLY A 509 -11.59 -11.33 3.74
N ALA A 510 -10.66 -10.81 4.55
CA ALA A 510 -9.62 -11.63 5.19
C ALA A 510 -9.92 -12.01 6.65
N VAL A 511 -10.82 -11.29 7.32
CA VAL A 511 -11.12 -11.49 8.74
C VAL A 511 -12.52 -12.09 8.88
N SER A 512 -12.59 -13.37 9.26
CA SER A 512 -13.85 -14.04 9.63
C SER A 512 -14.16 -13.86 11.12
N TRP A 513 -15.37 -14.27 11.53
CA TRP A 513 -15.76 -14.23 12.94
C TRP A 513 -14.83 -15.08 13.83
N LEU A 514 -14.41 -16.27 13.35
CA LEU A 514 -13.47 -17.12 14.06
C LEU A 514 -12.09 -16.46 14.20
N ASP A 515 -11.67 -15.71 13.19
CA ASP A 515 -10.41 -14.95 13.22
C ASP A 515 -10.46 -13.80 14.21
N ALA A 516 -11.56 -13.05 14.19
CA ALA A 516 -11.77 -11.94 15.11
C ALA A 516 -11.84 -12.44 16.56
N LYS A 517 -12.51 -13.59 16.78
CA LYS A 517 -12.55 -14.27 18.07
C LYS A 517 -11.15 -14.66 18.55
N ALA A 518 -10.40 -15.38 17.72
CA ALA A 518 -9.04 -15.80 18.06
C ALA A 518 -8.11 -14.61 18.32
N THR A 519 -8.23 -13.55 17.51
CA THR A 519 -7.46 -12.30 17.70
C THR A 519 -7.80 -11.62 19.03
N ASN A 520 -9.08 -11.53 19.39
CA ASN A 520 -9.49 -10.96 20.68
C ASN A 520 -9.00 -11.79 21.88
N GLU A 521 -9.03 -13.11 21.76
CA GLU A 521 -8.54 -14.02 22.83
C GLU A 521 -7.02 -13.91 23.01
N LEU A 522 -6.26 -13.70 21.93
CA LEU A 522 -4.81 -13.48 21.98
C LEU A 522 -4.44 -12.08 22.49
N ASP A 523 -5.19 -11.07 22.07
CA ASP A 523 -5.01 -9.68 22.48
C ASP A 523 -6.35 -9.00 22.75
N PRO A 524 -6.85 -9.06 24.00
CA PRO A 524 -8.13 -8.46 24.39
C PRO A 524 -8.20 -6.93 24.21
N ASN A 525 -7.05 -6.26 24.09
CA ASN A 525 -6.96 -4.82 23.82
C ASN A 525 -6.61 -4.51 22.35
N GLY A 526 -6.54 -5.55 21.53
CA GLY A 526 -6.17 -5.47 20.12
C GLY A 526 -7.29 -4.98 19.21
N PRO A 527 -7.13 -5.17 17.90
CA PRO A 527 -8.02 -4.60 16.89
C PRO A 527 -9.41 -5.24 16.83
N CYS A 528 -9.61 -6.42 17.41
CA CYS A 528 -10.88 -7.12 17.40
C CYS A 528 -11.52 -7.07 18.81
N GLN A 529 -12.52 -6.22 18.98
CA GLN A 529 -13.23 -6.04 20.25
C GLN A 529 -14.60 -6.70 20.22
N ILE A 530 -15.06 -7.19 21.38
CA ILE A 530 -16.38 -7.79 21.52
C ILE A 530 -17.48 -6.73 21.34
N VAL A 531 -18.49 -7.08 20.54
CA VAL A 531 -19.71 -6.30 20.36
C VAL A 531 -20.88 -7.17 20.82
N PRO A 532 -21.58 -6.81 21.90
CA PRO A 532 -22.81 -7.50 22.31
C PRO A 532 -23.86 -7.49 21.21
N LYS A 533 -24.82 -8.41 21.26
CA LYS A 533 -25.93 -8.53 20.29
C LYS A 533 -27.30 -8.48 20.99
N ASP A 534 -27.38 -7.77 22.10
CA ASP A 534 -28.56 -7.85 22.97
C ASP A 534 -29.74 -6.98 22.50
N ARG A 535 -29.44 -5.80 21.89
CA ARG A 535 -30.44 -4.79 21.55
C ARG A 535 -30.71 -4.73 20.06
N CYS A 536 -31.54 -5.64 19.55
CA CYS A 536 -31.96 -5.65 18.16
C CYS A 536 -33.01 -4.56 17.88
N LEU A 537 -32.79 -3.73 16.87
CA LEU A 537 -33.71 -2.68 16.39
C LEU A 537 -34.53 -3.16 15.19
N ASP A 538 -33.93 -3.84 14.24
CA ASP A 538 -34.58 -4.44 13.06
C ASP A 538 -33.80 -5.66 12.60
N GLU A 539 -34.37 -6.85 12.79
CA GLU A 539 -33.73 -8.13 12.41
C GLU A 539 -33.53 -8.24 10.90
N ARG A 540 -34.45 -7.74 10.09
CA ARG A 540 -34.40 -7.82 8.62
C ARG A 540 -33.27 -7.00 8.05
N LEU A 541 -32.96 -5.86 8.64
CA LEU A 541 -31.87 -4.98 8.22
C LEU A 541 -30.56 -5.33 8.91
N GLY A 542 -30.58 -6.15 9.96
CA GLY A 542 -29.41 -6.37 10.81
C GLY A 542 -29.01 -5.10 11.56
N ALA A 543 -30.01 -4.35 12.05
CA ALA A 543 -29.79 -3.13 12.82
C ALA A 543 -29.79 -3.44 14.32
N TYR A 544 -28.70 -3.13 15.00
CA TYR A 544 -28.52 -3.35 16.44
C TYR A 544 -28.01 -2.07 17.10
N GLU A 545 -28.55 -1.73 18.26
CA GLU A 545 -28.09 -0.55 19.00
C GLU A 545 -26.65 -0.73 19.50
N ASP A 546 -26.28 -1.94 19.93
CA ASP A 546 -24.91 -2.28 20.36
C ASP A 546 -23.88 -2.16 19.21
N VAL A 547 -24.30 -2.52 17.97
CA VAL A 547 -23.47 -2.33 16.78
C VAL A 547 -23.30 -0.83 16.49
N ASN A 548 -24.38 -0.05 16.59
CA ASN A 548 -24.31 1.40 16.38
C ASN A 548 -23.39 2.09 17.40
N GLU A 549 -23.47 1.71 18.67
CA GLU A 549 -22.56 2.20 19.71
C GLU A 549 -21.11 1.83 19.40
N ALA A 550 -20.87 0.57 18.97
CA ALA A 550 -19.51 0.11 18.62
C ALA A 550 -18.96 0.85 17.42
N VAL A 551 -19.73 1.02 16.33
CA VAL A 551 -19.24 1.75 15.15
C VAL A 551 -19.01 3.23 15.45
N SER A 552 -19.88 3.87 16.23
CA SER A 552 -19.71 5.27 16.65
C SER A 552 -18.44 5.44 17.50
N LYS A 553 -18.26 4.58 18.49
CA LYS A 553 -17.07 4.59 19.36
C LYS A 553 -15.78 4.40 18.58
N TYR A 554 -15.71 3.36 17.76
CA TYR A 554 -14.46 2.97 17.09
C TYR A 554 -14.20 3.72 15.78
N SER A 555 -15.21 4.37 15.20
CA SER A 555 -15.02 5.33 14.09
C SER A 555 -14.72 6.75 14.57
N HIS A 556 -14.62 6.97 15.88
CA HIS A 556 -14.46 8.30 16.48
C HIS A 556 -15.60 9.25 16.13
N GLY A 557 -16.82 8.71 16.01
CA GLY A 557 -18.04 9.47 15.68
C GLY A 557 -18.26 9.74 14.19
N ALA A 558 -17.42 9.21 13.31
CA ALA A 558 -17.61 9.36 11.85
C ALA A 558 -18.78 8.53 11.32
N LEU A 559 -19.10 7.42 11.98
CA LEU A 559 -20.24 6.56 11.68
C LEU A 559 -21.16 6.53 12.89
N GLU A 560 -22.44 6.76 12.68
CA GLU A 560 -23.45 6.69 13.74
C GLU A 560 -24.22 5.37 13.73
N ARG A 561 -24.49 4.85 12.53
CA ARG A 561 -25.32 3.66 12.33
C ARG A 561 -24.81 2.80 11.19
N VAL A 562 -25.07 1.49 11.29
CA VAL A 562 -24.80 0.50 10.25
C VAL A 562 -25.93 -0.52 10.21
N THR A 563 -26.39 -0.87 9.02
CA THR A 563 -27.27 -2.00 8.77
C THR A 563 -26.46 -3.16 8.19
N LEU A 564 -26.37 -4.28 8.92
CA LEU A 564 -25.47 -5.38 8.55
C LEU A 564 -25.91 -6.14 7.29
N TYR A 565 -27.23 -6.16 7.01
CA TYR A 565 -27.82 -6.97 5.94
C TYR A 565 -28.34 -6.15 4.74
N SER A 566 -28.22 -4.83 4.80
CA SER A 566 -28.65 -3.95 3.72
C SER A 566 -27.56 -2.96 3.31
N ILE A 567 -27.34 -2.81 2.01
CA ILE A 567 -26.51 -1.74 1.46
C ILE A 567 -27.33 -0.52 1.04
N LEU A 568 -28.66 -0.57 1.22
CA LEU A 568 -29.58 0.48 0.79
C LEU A 568 -29.96 1.46 1.90
N GLU A 569 -29.69 1.11 3.15
CA GLU A 569 -29.99 1.95 4.32
C GLU A 569 -28.72 2.63 4.82
N ASP A 570 -28.17 2.18 5.93
CA ASP A 570 -26.90 2.67 6.50
C ASP A 570 -25.76 1.67 6.16
N PRO A 571 -25.18 1.70 4.95
CA PRO A 571 -24.19 0.73 4.53
C PRO A 571 -22.89 0.90 5.29
N MET A 572 -22.18 -0.21 5.51
CA MET A 572 -20.84 -0.15 6.08
C MET A 572 -19.85 0.47 5.08
N THR A 573 -19.01 1.39 5.53
CA THR A 573 -17.98 1.99 4.70
C THR A 573 -16.73 1.09 4.63
N SER A 574 -15.98 1.20 3.54
CA SER A 574 -14.68 0.54 3.41
C SER A 574 -13.52 1.50 3.74
N CYS A 575 -12.33 0.93 3.96
CA CYS A 575 -11.11 1.71 4.14
C CYS A 575 -10.59 2.36 2.84
N GLY A 576 -11.18 2.07 1.68
CA GLY A 576 -10.70 2.50 0.38
C GLY A 576 -9.75 1.51 -0.33
N CYS A 577 -9.27 0.47 0.35
CA CYS A 577 -8.32 -0.54 -0.15
C CYS A 577 -9.03 -1.76 -0.76
N PHE A 578 -10.01 -1.58 -1.61
CA PHE A 578 -10.81 -2.68 -2.15
C PHE A 578 -10.40 -3.11 -3.57
N GLU A 579 -10.70 -4.36 -3.90
CA GLU A 579 -10.49 -4.98 -5.21
C GLU A 579 -11.68 -4.84 -6.13
N CYS A 580 -12.88 -4.80 -5.57
CA CYS A 580 -14.10 -4.60 -6.33
C CYS A 580 -15.10 -3.75 -5.57
N ILE A 581 -16.02 -3.15 -6.32
CA ILE A 581 -17.13 -2.36 -5.80
C ILE A 581 -18.42 -2.93 -6.37
N CYS A 582 -19.37 -3.17 -5.47
CA CYS A 582 -20.76 -3.45 -5.82
C CYS A 582 -21.55 -2.15 -5.85
N GLY A 583 -22.27 -1.88 -6.93
CA GLY A 583 -23.19 -0.75 -7.05
C GLY A 583 -24.57 -1.24 -7.50
N ILE A 584 -25.64 -0.67 -6.94
CA ILE A 584 -27.00 -0.95 -7.37
C ILE A 584 -27.33 -0.09 -8.59
N GLU A 585 -27.87 -0.72 -9.64
CA GLU A 585 -28.40 -0.04 -10.82
C GLU A 585 -29.95 -0.11 -10.78
N PRO A 586 -30.62 0.98 -10.35
CA PRO A 586 -32.08 0.96 -10.13
C PRO A 586 -32.92 0.77 -11.41
N MET A 587 -32.42 1.24 -12.56
CA MET A 587 -33.17 1.20 -13.82
C MET A 587 -33.35 -0.23 -14.33
N SER A 588 -32.32 -1.09 -14.16
CA SER A 588 -32.37 -2.50 -14.54
C SER A 588 -32.71 -3.44 -13.38
N ASN A 589 -32.87 -2.88 -12.16
CA ASN A 589 -32.98 -3.65 -10.91
C ASN A 589 -31.81 -4.65 -10.77
N GLY A 590 -30.62 -4.18 -11.15
CA GLY A 590 -29.40 -4.97 -11.25
C GLY A 590 -28.35 -4.57 -10.22
N VAL A 591 -27.32 -5.41 -10.12
CA VAL A 591 -26.10 -5.13 -9.37
C VAL A 591 -24.92 -5.12 -10.34
N VAL A 592 -24.16 -4.04 -10.34
CA VAL A 592 -22.91 -3.92 -11.10
C VAL A 592 -21.75 -4.21 -10.15
N ILE A 593 -20.94 -5.19 -10.46
CA ILE A 593 -19.70 -5.49 -9.73
C ILE A 593 -18.53 -5.11 -10.62
N THR A 594 -17.75 -4.13 -10.17
CA THR A 594 -16.62 -3.59 -10.94
C THR A 594 -15.31 -3.92 -10.23
N ASN A 595 -14.38 -4.54 -10.95
CA ASN A 595 -13.03 -4.79 -10.48
C ASN A 595 -12.17 -3.53 -10.60
N ARG A 596 -11.18 -3.36 -9.73
CA ARG A 596 -10.23 -2.23 -9.75
C ARG A 596 -9.44 -2.10 -11.06
N GLU A 597 -9.22 -3.20 -11.77
CA GLU A 597 -8.52 -3.21 -13.06
C GLU A 597 -9.42 -2.74 -14.23
N HIS A 598 -10.70 -2.46 -13.97
CA HIS A 598 -11.60 -1.97 -15.00
C HIS A 598 -11.24 -0.55 -15.41
N VAL A 599 -11.02 -0.36 -16.70
CA VAL A 599 -10.74 0.95 -17.30
C VAL A 599 -11.97 1.43 -18.07
N GLY A 600 -12.36 2.67 -17.85
CA GLY A 600 -13.50 3.31 -18.51
C GLY A 600 -14.75 3.40 -17.66
N MET A 601 -15.88 3.67 -18.34
CA MET A 601 -17.18 3.89 -17.68
C MET A 601 -17.93 2.58 -17.48
N THR A 602 -18.49 2.41 -16.30
CA THR A 602 -19.37 1.28 -15.97
C THR A 602 -20.82 1.55 -16.45
N PRO A 603 -21.70 0.55 -16.43
CA PRO A 603 -23.12 0.76 -16.68
C PRO A 603 -23.80 1.79 -15.78
N LEU A 604 -23.21 2.09 -14.61
CA LEU A 604 -23.69 3.15 -13.71
C LEU A 604 -23.31 4.57 -14.19
N GLY A 605 -22.61 4.71 -15.33
CA GLY A 605 -22.12 6.00 -15.81
C GLY A 605 -20.98 6.59 -14.98
N MET A 606 -20.27 5.76 -14.22
CA MET A 606 -19.16 6.12 -13.34
C MET A 606 -17.94 5.26 -13.65
N SER A 607 -16.73 5.80 -13.53
CA SER A 607 -15.50 5.03 -13.50
C SER A 607 -15.36 4.25 -12.18
N PHE A 608 -14.42 3.31 -12.13
CA PHE A 608 -14.11 2.60 -10.87
C PHE A 608 -13.75 3.59 -9.76
N SER A 609 -12.91 4.58 -10.03
CA SER A 609 -12.47 5.57 -9.05
C SER A 609 -13.61 6.44 -8.53
N GLU A 610 -14.57 6.81 -9.39
CA GLU A 610 -15.79 7.54 -8.97
C GLU A 610 -16.68 6.67 -8.10
N MET A 611 -16.90 5.39 -8.47
CA MET A 611 -17.65 4.43 -7.61
C MET A 611 -16.93 4.24 -6.26
N ALA A 612 -15.60 4.19 -6.27
CA ALA A 612 -14.79 4.05 -5.07
C ALA A 612 -14.95 5.21 -4.09
N SER A 613 -15.11 6.43 -4.58
CA SER A 613 -15.33 7.60 -3.75
C SER A 613 -16.69 7.59 -3.02
N MET A 614 -17.65 6.74 -3.47
CA MET A 614 -18.96 6.61 -2.83
C MET A 614 -18.94 5.75 -1.57
N THR A 615 -17.89 4.99 -1.32
CA THR A 615 -17.85 4.00 -0.23
C THR A 615 -16.52 3.98 0.54
N GLY A 616 -15.58 4.85 0.19
CA GLY A 616 -14.28 4.92 0.86
C GLY A 616 -14.32 5.80 2.12
N GLY A 617 -13.56 5.40 3.15
CA GLY A 617 -13.11 6.27 4.23
C GLY A 617 -14.18 7.02 5.04
N GLY A 618 -15.26 6.37 5.45
CA GLY A 618 -16.28 7.00 6.28
C GLY A 618 -17.49 7.55 5.50
N VAL A 619 -17.49 7.44 4.17
CA VAL A 619 -18.64 7.83 3.35
C VAL A 619 -19.65 6.69 3.29
N GLN A 620 -20.87 6.95 3.74
CA GLN A 620 -22.01 6.02 3.64
C GLN A 620 -22.92 6.43 2.48
N THR A 621 -22.69 5.89 1.28
CA THR A 621 -23.56 6.13 0.14
C THR A 621 -24.46 4.92 -0.07
N PRO A 622 -25.78 5.04 0.14
CA PRO A 622 -26.73 3.95 -0.12
C PRO A 622 -26.60 3.39 -1.53
N GLY A 623 -26.60 2.08 -1.64
CA GLY A 623 -26.46 1.38 -2.92
C GLY A 623 -25.04 1.05 -3.34
N PHE A 624 -24.00 1.43 -2.58
CA PHE A 624 -22.61 1.14 -2.89
C PHE A 624 -21.91 0.39 -1.74
N MET A 625 -21.05 -0.57 -2.09
CA MET A 625 -20.22 -1.28 -1.12
C MET A 625 -18.92 -1.78 -1.77
N GLY A 626 -17.79 -1.50 -1.13
CA GLY A 626 -16.47 -1.98 -1.54
C GLY A 626 -16.06 -3.26 -0.83
N HIS A 627 -15.33 -4.14 -1.53
CA HIS A 627 -14.83 -5.41 -1.02
C HIS A 627 -13.36 -5.64 -1.36
N GLY A 628 -12.63 -6.31 -0.46
CA GLY A 628 -11.25 -6.76 -0.70
C GLY A 628 -11.15 -8.04 -1.54
N LYS A 629 -9.92 -8.52 -1.74
CA LYS A 629 -9.56 -9.65 -2.63
C LYS A 629 -10.37 -10.93 -2.44
N SER A 630 -10.74 -11.26 -1.23
CA SER A 630 -11.47 -12.50 -0.91
C SER A 630 -13.00 -12.35 -0.95
N GLY A 631 -13.51 -11.16 -1.27
CA GLY A 631 -14.94 -10.90 -1.47
C GLY A 631 -15.45 -11.23 -2.88
N ARG A 632 -14.68 -11.96 -3.67
CA ARG A 632 -15.05 -12.41 -5.03
C ARG A 632 -15.82 -13.72 -5.00
#